data_a234917ed7edbec8bc745882038dfde8
#
_entry.id   a234917ed7edbec8bc745882038dfde8
#
_cell.length_a   1.000
_cell.length_b   1.000
_cell.length_c   1.000
_cell.angle_alpha   90.00
_cell.angle_beta   90.00
_cell.angle_gamma   90.00
#
_symmetry.space_group_name_H-M   'P 1'
#
loop_
_entity.id
_entity.type
_entity.pdbx_description
1 polymer ?
#
loop_
_entity_poly.entity_id
_entity_poly.type
_entity_poly.pdbx_seq_one_letter_code
_entity_poly.pdbx_strand_id
1 'polypeptide(L)'
;MLFDLFATIYISYVPGERMVESKSLKLYLFSFRNHGDFHEDCVNIIMKDLIRLMDPKYIEVWGKFTPRGGISIDPYCNYGKPGTRWEEVAFERLTHHDLYPEKVDNR
;
A
#
# COMPACT_ATOMS: atom_id res chain seq x y z
N MET A 1 7.65 1.05 -0.12
CA MET A 1 7.98 2.27 0.62
C MET A 1 7.30 2.28 1.97
N LEU A 2 8.02 2.74 2.97
CA LEU A 2 7.55 2.80 4.34
C LEU A 2 7.27 4.26 4.71
N PHE A 3 6.13 4.52 5.34
CA PHE A 3 5.75 5.87 5.73
C PHE A 3 5.07 5.82 7.09
N ASP A 4 5.62 6.57 8.07
CA ASP A 4 5.19 6.53 9.46
C ASP A 4 4.53 7.85 9.87
N LEU A 5 3.21 7.81 10.12
CA LEU A 5 2.41 8.94 10.61
C LEU A 5 1.58 8.46 11.81
N PHE A 6 0.25 8.42 11.67
CA PHE A 6 -0.64 7.72 12.61
C PHE A 6 -0.67 6.23 12.29
N ALA A 7 0.04 5.84 11.28
CA ALA A 7 0.18 4.48 10.82
C ALA A 7 1.50 4.36 10.09
N THR A 8 1.93 3.12 9.90
CA THR A 8 3.04 2.81 9.01
C THR A 8 2.44 2.24 7.74
N ILE A 9 2.72 2.85 6.60
CA ILE A 9 2.20 2.42 5.31
C ILE A 9 3.30 1.71 4.53
N TYR A 10 3.02 0.47 4.16
CA TYR A 10 3.93 -0.35 3.36
C TYR A 10 3.40 -0.42 1.94
N ILE A 11 4.17 0.04 0.98
CA ILE A 11 3.82 0.02 -0.42
C ILE A 11 4.87 -0.77 -1.18
N SER A 12 4.44 -1.85 -1.84
CA SER A 12 5.31 -2.67 -2.67
C SER A 12 4.65 -2.82 -4.03
N TYR A 13 5.43 -2.68 -5.10
CA TYR A 13 4.86 -2.81 -6.43
C TYR A 13 5.87 -3.32 -7.44
N VAL A 14 5.35 -3.93 -8.49
CA VAL A 14 6.13 -4.32 -9.67
C VAL A 14 5.75 -3.34 -10.77
N PRO A 15 6.68 -2.49 -11.22
CA PRO A 15 6.34 -1.45 -12.17
C PRO A 15 5.99 -2.00 -13.54
N GLY A 16 5.12 -1.29 -14.24
CA GLY A 16 4.94 -1.44 -15.66
C GLY A 16 5.98 -0.56 -16.36
N GLU A 17 5.50 0.36 -17.20
CA GLU A 17 6.41 1.29 -17.90
C GLU A 17 6.71 2.54 -17.09
N ARG A 18 5.93 2.82 -16.04
CA ARG A 18 6.05 4.04 -15.25
C ARG A 18 6.37 3.72 -13.80
N MET A 19 7.09 4.63 -13.17
CA MET A 19 7.42 4.55 -11.76
C MET A 19 7.07 5.86 -11.08
N VAL A 20 6.76 5.79 -9.79
CA VAL A 20 6.50 6.99 -9.01
C VAL A 20 7.81 7.52 -8.44
N GLU A 21 7.97 8.84 -8.49
CA GLU A 21 9.11 9.49 -7.88
C GLU A 21 8.88 9.57 -6.36
N SER A 22 9.87 9.13 -5.58
CA SER A 22 9.67 8.92 -4.14
C SER A 22 9.35 10.21 -3.36
N LYS A 23 9.91 11.34 -3.77
CA LYS A 23 9.64 12.61 -3.12
C LYS A 23 8.20 13.05 -3.35
N SER A 24 7.71 12.88 -4.58
CA SER A 24 6.32 13.18 -4.91
C SER A 24 5.36 12.28 -4.15
N LEU A 25 5.71 11.01 -4.02
CA LEU A 25 4.90 10.07 -3.24
C LEU A 25 4.83 10.49 -1.78
N LYS A 26 5.95 10.93 -1.21
CA LYS A 26 5.98 11.40 0.17
C LYS A 26 5.06 12.60 0.37
N LEU A 27 5.09 13.57 -0.55
CA LEU A 27 4.22 14.74 -0.47
C LEU A 27 2.75 14.36 -0.60
N TYR A 28 2.45 13.41 -1.48
CA TYR A 28 1.11 12.89 -1.66
C TYR A 28 0.58 12.28 -0.35
N LEU A 29 1.40 11.45 0.30
CA LEU A 29 0.98 10.80 1.53
C LEU A 29 0.78 11.81 2.66
N PHE A 30 1.60 12.86 2.73
CA PHE A 30 1.39 13.93 3.71
C PHE A 30 0.06 14.65 3.52
N SER A 31 -0.47 14.70 2.31
CA SER A 31 -1.73 15.39 2.06
C SER A 31 -2.89 14.75 2.83
N PHE A 32 -2.88 13.44 3.01
CA PHE A 32 -3.91 12.75 3.81
C PHE A 32 -3.88 13.22 5.26
N ARG A 33 -2.68 13.38 5.83
CA ARG A 33 -2.54 13.85 7.20
C ARG A 33 -3.06 15.27 7.36
N ASN A 34 -2.69 16.15 6.44
CA ASN A 34 -3.03 17.57 6.54
C ASN A 34 -4.53 17.84 6.41
N HIS A 35 -5.25 16.97 5.72
CA HIS A 35 -6.69 17.12 5.52
C HIS A 35 -7.51 16.31 6.52
N GLY A 36 -6.87 15.66 7.48
CA GLY A 36 -7.58 14.86 8.47
C GLY A 36 -8.21 13.59 7.90
N ASP A 37 -7.77 13.16 6.73
CA ASP A 37 -8.35 12.02 6.03
C ASP A 37 -7.59 10.72 6.28
N PHE A 38 -6.70 10.71 7.26
CA PHE A 38 -5.84 9.55 7.49
C PHE A 38 -6.56 8.53 8.38
N HIS A 39 -7.21 7.57 7.75
CA HIS A 39 -7.93 6.48 8.39
C HIS A 39 -7.70 5.19 7.61
N GLU A 40 -8.25 4.08 8.08
CA GLU A 40 -7.96 2.74 7.55
C GLU A 40 -8.29 2.60 6.06
N ASP A 41 -9.29 3.32 5.56
CA ASP A 41 -9.66 3.25 4.15
C ASP A 41 -8.65 3.95 3.23
N CYS A 42 -7.71 4.69 3.79
CA CYS A 42 -6.67 5.36 2.99
C CYS A 42 -5.86 4.39 2.15
N VAL A 43 -5.65 3.16 2.62
CA VAL A 43 -4.87 2.18 1.85
C VAL A 43 -5.53 1.89 0.51
N ASN A 44 -6.85 1.83 0.48
CA ASN A 44 -7.59 1.61 -0.77
C ASN A 44 -7.48 2.81 -1.70
N ILE A 45 -7.60 4.01 -1.15
CA ILE A 45 -7.49 5.25 -1.92
C ILE A 45 -6.09 5.38 -2.51
N ILE A 46 -5.07 5.16 -1.69
CA ILE A 46 -3.67 5.20 -2.12
C ILE A 46 -3.43 4.21 -3.25
N MET A 47 -3.91 2.98 -3.10
CA MET A 47 -3.72 1.97 -4.13
C MET A 47 -4.38 2.37 -5.44
N LYS A 48 -5.63 2.86 -5.39
CA LYS A 48 -6.35 3.28 -6.59
C LYS A 48 -5.64 4.42 -7.31
N ASP A 49 -5.14 5.39 -6.55
CA ASP A 49 -4.43 6.52 -7.12
C ASP A 49 -3.12 6.08 -7.80
N LEU A 50 -2.39 5.17 -7.17
CA LEU A 50 -1.14 4.67 -7.71
C LEU A 50 -1.37 3.78 -8.93
N ILE A 51 -2.44 2.99 -8.95
CA ILE A 51 -2.81 2.21 -10.14
C ILE A 51 -3.05 3.15 -11.32
N ARG A 52 -3.80 4.22 -11.09
CA ARG A 52 -4.12 5.19 -12.15
C ARG A 52 -2.87 5.89 -12.65
N LEU A 53 -1.96 6.20 -11.76
CA LEU A 53 -0.74 6.92 -12.09
C LEU A 53 0.29 6.05 -12.81
N MET A 54 0.49 4.83 -12.36
CA MET A 54 1.62 3.99 -12.78
C MET A 54 1.24 2.84 -13.71
N ASP A 55 0.00 2.42 -13.70
CA ASP A 55 -0.43 1.19 -14.39
C ASP A 55 0.53 0.03 -14.07
N PRO A 56 0.71 -0.33 -12.79
CA PRO A 56 1.68 -1.33 -12.39
C PRO A 56 1.23 -2.73 -12.77
N LYS A 57 2.17 -3.65 -12.87
CA LYS A 57 1.86 -5.07 -13.05
C LYS A 57 1.23 -5.64 -11.78
N TYR A 58 1.73 -5.22 -10.63
CA TYR A 58 1.27 -5.63 -9.32
C TYR A 58 1.51 -4.50 -8.33
N ILE A 59 0.60 -4.34 -7.38
CA ILE A 59 0.80 -3.41 -6.26
C ILE A 59 0.08 -3.94 -5.02
N GLU A 60 0.68 -3.70 -3.88
CA GLU A 60 0.02 -3.93 -2.60
C GLU A 60 0.26 -2.73 -1.69
N VAL A 61 -0.75 -2.41 -0.90
CA VAL A 61 -0.66 -1.35 0.11
C VAL A 61 -1.15 -1.92 1.42
N TRP A 62 -0.34 -1.79 2.46
CA TRP A 62 -0.62 -2.35 3.76
C TRP A 62 -0.38 -1.29 4.81
N GLY A 63 -1.38 -1.05 5.67
CA GLY A 63 -1.26 -0.08 6.76
C GLY A 63 -1.26 -0.76 8.11
N LYS A 64 -0.37 -0.32 9.00
CA LYS A 64 -0.40 -0.71 10.41
C LYS A 64 -0.70 0.54 11.22
N PHE A 65 -1.95 0.66 11.65
CA PHE A 65 -2.42 1.85 12.33
C PHE A 65 -2.19 1.75 13.84
N THR A 66 -2.01 2.92 14.46
CA THR A 66 -1.89 3.00 15.91
C THR A 66 -3.16 2.45 16.56
N PRO A 67 -3.04 1.51 17.51
CA PRO A 67 -4.22 0.96 18.17
C PRO A 67 -5.03 2.03 18.89
N ARG A 68 -6.34 1.90 18.83
CA ARG A 68 -7.29 2.78 19.51
C ARG A 68 -8.28 1.94 20.30
N GLY A 69 -8.46 2.29 21.58
CA GLY A 69 -9.37 1.56 22.44
C GLY A 69 -9.04 0.07 22.57
N GLY A 70 -7.77 -0.28 22.48
CA GLY A 70 -7.33 -1.66 22.55
C GLY A 70 -7.49 -2.45 21.25
N ILE A 71 -7.92 -1.79 20.18
CA ILE A 71 -8.13 -2.45 18.88
C ILE A 71 -7.08 -1.99 17.89
N SER A 72 -6.42 -2.96 17.25
CA SER A 72 -5.46 -2.71 16.17
C SER A 72 -6.09 -3.11 14.83
N ILE A 73 -6.06 -2.20 13.88
CA ILE A 73 -6.60 -2.44 12.54
C ILE A 73 -5.47 -2.27 11.54
N ASP A 74 -5.19 -3.32 10.78
CA ASP A 74 -4.09 -3.35 9.82
C ASP A 74 -4.64 -3.69 8.43
N PRO A 75 -5.23 -2.69 7.73
CA PRO A 75 -5.82 -2.96 6.42
C PRO A 75 -4.78 -3.33 5.37
N TYR A 76 -5.15 -4.22 4.49
CA TYR A 76 -4.31 -4.69 3.40
C TYR A 76 -5.13 -4.74 2.12
N CYS A 77 -4.56 -4.27 1.03
CA CYS A 77 -5.17 -4.43 -0.28
C CYS A 77 -4.07 -4.68 -1.32
N ASN A 78 -4.45 -5.35 -2.40
CA ASN A 78 -3.52 -5.55 -3.50
C ASN A 78 -4.26 -5.60 -4.84
N TYR A 79 -3.47 -5.59 -5.90
CA TYR A 79 -3.99 -5.57 -7.26
C TYR A 79 -2.96 -6.22 -8.18
N GLY A 80 -3.43 -7.12 -9.01
CA GLY A 80 -2.65 -7.68 -10.11
C GLY A 80 -3.31 -7.28 -11.42
N LYS A 81 -2.52 -6.86 -12.40
CA LYS A 81 -3.06 -6.34 -13.66
C LYS A 81 -3.96 -7.40 -14.31
N PRO A 82 -5.23 -7.05 -14.62
CA PRO A 82 -6.18 -8.01 -15.20
C PRO A 82 -5.67 -8.58 -16.53
N GLY A 83 -5.96 -9.86 -16.76
CA GLY A 83 -5.54 -10.55 -17.97
C GLY A 83 -4.09 -10.97 -17.99
N THR A 84 -3.39 -10.89 -16.87
CA THR A 84 -1.99 -11.28 -16.74
C THR A 84 -1.84 -12.28 -15.60
N ARG A 85 -0.65 -12.91 -15.53
CA ARG A 85 -0.35 -13.83 -14.44
C ARG A 85 -0.31 -13.13 -13.08
N TRP A 86 -0.24 -11.81 -13.08
CA TRP A 86 -0.16 -11.04 -11.84
C TRP A 86 -1.47 -11.08 -11.05
N GLU A 87 -2.59 -11.42 -11.70
CA GLU A 87 -3.83 -11.68 -10.97
C GLU A 87 -3.67 -12.85 -10.01
N GLU A 88 -3.01 -13.92 -10.45
CA GLU A 88 -2.75 -15.09 -9.59
C GLU A 88 -1.80 -14.74 -8.46
N VAL A 89 -0.77 -13.94 -8.74
CA VAL A 89 0.16 -13.46 -7.72
C VAL A 89 -0.58 -12.66 -6.66
N ALA A 90 -1.50 -11.80 -7.08
CA ALA A 90 -2.28 -10.98 -6.15
C ALA A 90 -3.14 -11.84 -5.24
N PHE A 91 -3.81 -12.87 -5.79
CA PHE A 91 -4.63 -13.76 -5.01
C PHE A 91 -3.79 -14.53 -3.99
N GLU A 92 -2.64 -15.03 -4.40
CA GLU A 92 -1.76 -15.78 -3.51
C GLU A 92 -1.21 -14.88 -2.38
N ARG A 93 -0.83 -13.66 -2.70
CA ARG A 93 -0.38 -12.71 -1.68
C ARG A 93 -1.49 -12.36 -0.71
N LEU A 94 -2.72 -12.23 -1.18
CA LEU A 94 -3.86 -11.93 -0.33
C LEU A 94 -4.09 -13.02 0.71
N THR A 95 -3.90 -14.27 0.33
CA THR A 95 -4.15 -15.42 1.22
C THR A 95 -2.95 -15.80 2.07
N HIS A 96 -1.73 -15.39 1.69
CA HIS A 96 -0.49 -15.83 2.34
C HIS A 96 0.47 -14.70 2.69
N HIS A 97 0.02 -13.44 2.77
CA HIS A 97 0.92 -12.34 3.10
C HIS A 97 1.36 -12.43 4.57
N ASP A 98 2.51 -11.84 4.86
CA ASP A 98 3.03 -11.79 6.22
C ASP A 98 2.18 -10.88 7.10
N LEU A 99 2.02 -11.28 8.36
CA LEU A 99 1.32 -10.46 9.35
C LEU A 99 2.23 -9.38 9.94
N TYR A 100 3.53 -9.50 9.74
CA TYR A 100 4.52 -8.59 10.30
C TYR A 100 5.45 -8.11 9.19
N PRO A 101 5.04 -7.10 8.38
CA PRO A 101 5.81 -6.67 7.23
C PRO A 101 7.21 -6.17 7.58
N GLU A 102 7.43 -5.67 8.78
CA GLU A 102 8.73 -5.22 9.23
C GLU A 102 9.78 -6.33 9.32
N LYS A 103 9.35 -7.59 9.26
CA LYS A 103 10.26 -8.74 9.26
C LYS A 103 10.66 -9.17 7.86
N VAL A 104 10.06 -8.59 6.85
CA VAL A 104 10.39 -8.89 5.46
C VAL A 104 11.56 -7.99 5.04
N ASP A 105 12.68 -8.60 4.69
CA ASP A 105 13.86 -7.86 4.26
C ASP A 105 13.89 -7.81 2.73
N ASN A 106 13.72 -6.62 2.19
CA ASN A 106 13.67 -6.37 0.75
C ASN A 106 14.94 -5.71 0.20
N ARG A 107 16.02 -5.70 0.97
CA ARG A 107 17.26 -5.04 0.59
C ARG A 107 18.28 -5.95 -0.01
#